data_113550fe3407d3f25c21d6b311e656d1
#
_entry.id   113550fe3407d3f25c21d6b311e656d1
#
_cell.length_a   1.000
_cell.length_b   1.000
_cell.length_c   1.000
_cell.angle_alpha   90.00
_cell.angle_beta   90.00
_cell.angle_gamma   90.00
#
_symmetry.space_group_name_H-M   'P 1'
#
loop_
_entity.id
_entity.type
_entity.pdbx_description
1 polymer ?
#
loop_
_entity_poly.entity_id
_entity_poly.type
_entity_poly.pdbx_seq_one_letter_code
_entity_poly.pdbx_strand_id
1 'polypeptide(L)'
;MLFRSTLAEMLDLGVTFLPEHQVTYSTFVKCYHMSWEKKLKIRSVGQHSKCTACEKFKQYRRQVSSKSDCDRISKEYSDHLTDVMKDRQVDSRLVTRARISAGTLSGSVEASDSLLSIVIDAMDGAKFRCPRNISAAKEFQNLWRPETSCIGAIIEGLHETYYLCDPDLSKNADVHVSIIGHSLEKAKSSFRARGKPFPRHLRLHTDNAAAEGKNQTVMCLAAWLCHRQLFDSVVLTQFRVGHTHSRIDQRFSEIRFCLSQCSVLESPEAFMNAISEGVQPRDSRQLSVERIRAAPSMKKFFQHLEVTTSGHVQTHWQTKRHEEAVHFFS
;
A
#
# COMPACT_ATOMS: atom_id res chain seq x y z
N MET A 1 4.89 -7.44 11.19
CA MET A 1 3.97 -8.34 10.45
C MET A 1 2.84 -8.70 11.39
N LEU A 2 1.67 -8.08 11.25
CA LEU A 2 0.50 -8.38 12.07
C LEU A 2 -0.24 -9.55 11.41
N PHE A 3 0.01 -10.75 11.89
CA PHE A 3 -0.73 -11.92 11.45
C PHE A 3 -2.17 -11.85 11.98
N ARG A 4 -3.14 -11.89 11.09
CA ARG A 4 -4.58 -11.91 11.36
C ARG A 4 -5.14 -13.32 11.32
N SER A 5 -4.38 -14.27 11.71
CA SER A 5 -4.79 -15.66 11.70
C SER A 5 -5.06 -16.14 13.12
N THR A 6 -6.00 -17.06 13.27
CA THR A 6 -6.13 -17.83 14.49
C THR A 6 -4.83 -18.62 14.72
N LEU A 7 -4.55 -19.01 15.96
CA LEU A 7 -3.37 -19.82 16.28
C LEU A 7 -3.24 -21.07 15.37
N ALA A 8 -4.36 -21.65 14.94
CA ALA A 8 -4.40 -22.77 14.00
C ALA A 8 -3.95 -22.38 12.58
N GLU A 9 -4.38 -21.21 12.08
CA GLU A 9 -3.98 -20.70 10.77
C GLU A 9 -2.48 -20.32 10.74
N MET A 10 -1.93 -19.87 11.86
CA MET A 10 -0.48 -19.60 11.97
C MET A 10 0.35 -20.88 11.89
N LEU A 11 -0.19 -21.99 12.38
CA LEU A 11 0.43 -23.31 12.31
C LEU A 11 0.37 -23.90 10.90
N ASP A 12 -0.77 -23.81 10.24
CA ASP A 12 -0.94 -24.22 8.85
C ASP A 12 0.01 -23.45 7.93
N LEU A 13 0.23 -22.16 8.18
CA LEU A 13 1.23 -21.36 7.48
C LEU A 13 2.67 -21.79 7.83
N GLY A 14 2.94 -22.14 9.08
CA GLY A 14 4.24 -22.62 9.54
C GLY A 14 4.60 -23.99 8.95
N VAL A 15 3.64 -24.90 8.84
CA VAL A 15 3.82 -26.22 8.22
C VAL A 15 4.16 -26.10 6.71
N THR A 16 3.62 -25.10 6.03
CA THR A 16 3.89 -24.86 4.60
C THR A 16 5.26 -24.24 4.34
N PHE A 17 5.81 -23.47 5.31
CA PHE A 17 7.05 -22.72 5.11
C PHE A 17 8.32 -23.41 5.62
N LEU A 18 8.22 -24.38 6.51
CA LEU A 18 9.37 -25.08 7.10
C LEU A 18 9.09 -26.59 7.21
N PRO A 19 9.13 -27.32 6.09
CA PRO A 19 8.87 -28.76 6.08
C PRO A 19 9.83 -29.56 6.97
N GLU A 20 10.96 -29.00 7.35
CA GLU A 20 12.00 -29.63 8.16
C GLU A 20 11.75 -29.56 9.67
N HIS A 21 10.84 -28.67 10.11
CA HIS A 21 10.54 -28.44 11.53
C HIS A 21 9.03 -28.48 11.79
N GLN A 22 8.46 -29.68 11.69
CA GLN A 22 7.05 -29.88 12.07
C GLN A 22 6.85 -29.67 13.57
N VAL A 23 6.33 -28.53 13.96
CA VAL A 23 5.95 -28.23 15.32
C VAL A 23 4.47 -28.58 15.51
N THR A 24 4.13 -29.40 16.49
CA THR A 24 2.74 -29.72 16.79
C THR A 24 1.99 -28.48 17.31
N TYR A 25 0.67 -28.44 17.08
CA TYR A 25 -0.17 -27.34 17.57
C TYR A 25 0.02 -27.09 19.08
N SER A 26 0.07 -28.14 19.88
CA SER A 26 0.27 -28.02 21.32
C SER A 26 1.62 -27.41 21.70
N THR A 27 2.68 -27.75 20.98
CA THR A 27 4.02 -27.18 21.18
C THR A 27 4.05 -25.70 20.79
N PHE A 28 3.45 -25.35 19.64
CA PHE A 28 3.33 -23.95 19.21
C PHE A 28 2.56 -23.10 20.23
N VAL A 29 1.41 -23.58 20.70
CA VAL A 29 0.59 -22.88 21.71
C VAL A 29 1.38 -22.66 23.01
N LYS A 30 2.10 -23.68 23.49
CA LYS A 30 2.97 -23.55 24.67
C LYS A 30 4.04 -22.48 24.46
N CYS A 31 4.77 -22.53 23.34
CA CYS A 31 5.79 -21.53 23.02
C CYS A 31 5.21 -20.11 22.91
N TYR A 32 4.03 -19.98 22.30
CA TYR A 32 3.34 -18.70 22.21
C TYR A 32 3.05 -18.13 23.61
N HIS A 33 2.37 -18.89 24.47
CA HIS A 33 2.05 -18.42 25.83
C HIS A 33 3.28 -18.13 26.69
N MET A 34 4.33 -18.95 26.58
CA MET A 34 5.55 -18.75 27.37
C MET A 34 6.37 -17.54 26.92
N SER A 35 6.51 -17.30 25.62
CA SER A 35 7.51 -16.38 25.09
C SER A 35 6.93 -15.15 24.37
N TRP A 36 5.73 -15.27 23.81
CA TRP A 36 5.20 -14.31 22.86
C TRP A 36 3.88 -13.65 23.23
N GLU A 37 3.08 -14.21 24.14
CA GLU A 37 1.75 -13.69 24.50
C GLU A 37 1.79 -12.22 24.96
N LYS A 38 2.83 -11.82 25.71
CA LYS A 38 3.02 -10.44 26.16
C LYS A 38 3.51 -9.52 25.04
N LYS A 39 4.13 -10.06 24.00
CA LYS A 39 4.74 -9.30 22.89
C LYS A 39 3.86 -9.25 21.64
N LEU A 40 3.06 -10.30 21.42
CA LEU A 40 2.18 -10.46 20.26
C LEU A 40 0.74 -10.61 20.73
N LYS A 41 -0.11 -9.66 20.36
CA LYS A 41 -1.57 -9.77 20.58
C LYS A 41 -2.25 -10.28 19.32
N ILE A 42 -2.85 -11.47 19.43
CA ILE A 42 -3.70 -12.01 18.37
C ILE A 42 -5.09 -11.37 18.50
N ARG A 43 -5.51 -10.64 17.48
CA ARG A 43 -6.85 -10.05 17.45
C ARG A 43 -7.88 -11.10 17.03
N SER A 44 -8.91 -11.29 17.84
CA SER A 44 -10.01 -12.22 17.55
C SER A 44 -10.96 -11.73 16.45
N VAL A 45 -11.02 -10.42 16.20
CA VAL A 45 -11.91 -9.80 15.20
C VAL A 45 -11.15 -8.82 14.34
N GLY A 46 -11.18 -9.02 13.03
CA GLY A 46 -10.65 -8.08 12.05
C GLY A 46 -11.65 -6.96 11.76
N GLN A 47 -11.22 -5.70 11.86
CA GLN A 47 -12.04 -4.52 11.55
C GLN A 47 -11.96 -4.07 10.08
N HIS A 48 -11.28 -4.79 9.21
CA HIS A 48 -11.10 -4.41 7.81
C HIS A 48 -11.92 -5.29 6.88
N SER A 49 -12.20 -4.77 5.68
CA SER A 49 -12.87 -5.51 4.63
C SER A 49 -12.15 -6.83 4.38
N LYS A 50 -12.89 -7.92 4.49
CA LYS A 50 -12.38 -9.27 4.26
C LYS A 50 -12.49 -9.59 2.77
N CYS A 51 -11.58 -10.40 2.28
CA CYS A 51 -11.69 -10.93 0.94
C CYS A 51 -12.98 -11.74 0.79
N THR A 52 -13.81 -11.37 -0.20
CA THR A 52 -15.09 -12.06 -0.45
C THR A 52 -14.88 -13.55 -0.74
N ALA A 53 -13.81 -13.94 -1.44
CA ALA A 53 -13.48 -15.33 -1.68
C ALA A 53 -13.17 -16.06 -0.37
N CYS A 54 -12.32 -15.48 0.48
CA CYS A 54 -12.00 -16.05 1.79
C CYS A 54 -13.25 -16.26 2.66
N GLU A 55 -14.17 -15.29 2.69
CA GLU A 55 -15.40 -15.41 3.49
C GLU A 55 -16.36 -16.45 2.89
N LYS A 56 -16.49 -16.52 1.55
CA LYS A 56 -17.28 -17.57 0.89
C LYS A 56 -16.74 -18.98 1.21
N PHE A 57 -15.43 -19.18 1.10
CA PHE A 57 -14.82 -20.46 1.44
C PHE A 57 -15.07 -20.85 2.90
N LYS A 58 -14.95 -19.90 3.83
CA LYS A 58 -15.25 -20.15 5.25
C LYS A 58 -16.73 -20.51 5.48
N GLN A 59 -17.65 -19.85 4.77
CA GLN A 59 -19.08 -20.16 4.85
C GLN A 59 -19.39 -21.54 4.26
N TYR A 60 -18.89 -21.85 3.07
CA TYR A 60 -19.11 -23.15 2.41
C TYR A 60 -18.57 -24.29 3.27
N ARG A 61 -17.36 -24.16 3.82
CA ARG A 61 -16.78 -25.17 4.71
C ARG A 61 -17.65 -25.48 5.93
N ARG A 62 -18.42 -24.49 6.43
CA ARG A 62 -19.34 -24.70 7.57
C ARG A 62 -20.65 -25.38 7.18
N GLN A 63 -21.05 -25.27 5.92
CA GLN A 63 -22.34 -25.76 5.42
C GLN A 63 -22.27 -27.16 4.81
N VAL A 64 -21.09 -27.58 4.42
CA VAL A 64 -20.89 -28.86 3.73
C VAL A 64 -20.61 -29.97 4.74
N SER A 65 -21.36 -31.07 4.61
CA SER A 65 -21.23 -32.28 5.43
C SER A 65 -20.49 -33.42 4.73
N SER A 66 -20.42 -33.40 3.40
CA SER A 66 -19.69 -34.39 2.61
C SER A 66 -18.17 -34.18 2.73
N LYS A 67 -17.44 -35.26 3.03
CA LYS A 67 -15.96 -35.25 3.11
C LYS A 67 -15.35 -34.81 1.77
N SER A 68 -15.84 -35.33 0.64
CA SER A 68 -15.35 -34.99 -0.70
C SER A 68 -15.49 -33.50 -1.00
N ASP A 69 -16.61 -32.88 -0.64
CA ASP A 69 -16.83 -31.44 -0.87
C ASP A 69 -15.98 -30.60 0.09
N CYS A 70 -15.80 -31.04 1.34
CA CYS A 70 -14.87 -30.39 2.27
C CYS A 70 -13.45 -30.35 1.73
N ASP A 71 -12.97 -31.47 1.17
CA ASP A 71 -11.62 -31.59 0.61
C ASP A 71 -11.47 -30.68 -0.63
N ARG A 72 -12.48 -30.66 -1.54
CA ARG A 72 -12.49 -29.79 -2.70
C ARG A 72 -12.45 -28.32 -2.29
N ILE A 73 -13.32 -27.87 -1.37
CA ILE A 73 -13.38 -26.49 -0.90
C ILE A 73 -12.07 -26.10 -0.19
N SER A 74 -11.49 -26.99 0.59
CA SER A 74 -10.23 -26.75 1.28
C SER A 74 -9.08 -26.58 0.28
N LYS A 75 -9.05 -27.36 -0.80
CA LYS A 75 -8.08 -27.22 -1.87
C LYS A 75 -8.23 -25.87 -2.59
N GLU A 76 -9.43 -25.52 -3.01
CA GLU A 76 -9.70 -24.23 -3.68
C GLU A 76 -9.30 -23.05 -2.79
N TYR A 77 -9.53 -23.13 -1.47
CA TYR A 77 -9.10 -22.11 -0.52
C TYR A 77 -7.58 -22.04 -0.39
N SER A 78 -6.91 -23.19 -0.32
CA SER A 78 -5.44 -23.26 -0.30
C SER A 78 -4.82 -22.66 -1.56
N ASP A 79 -5.39 -22.96 -2.74
CA ASP A 79 -4.95 -22.42 -4.01
C ASP A 79 -5.09 -20.88 -4.03
N HIS A 80 -6.24 -20.36 -3.54
CA HIS A 80 -6.45 -18.92 -3.40
C HIS A 80 -5.41 -18.27 -2.46
N LEU A 81 -5.10 -18.88 -1.32
CA LEU A 81 -4.07 -18.36 -0.40
C LEU A 81 -2.67 -18.44 -1.00
N THR A 82 -2.37 -19.49 -1.74
CA THR A 82 -1.11 -19.64 -2.47
C THR A 82 -0.90 -18.52 -3.47
N ASP A 83 -1.95 -18.15 -4.20
CA ASP A 83 -1.88 -17.02 -5.12
C ASP A 83 -1.66 -15.69 -4.40
N VAL A 84 -2.33 -15.46 -3.27
CA VAL A 84 -2.08 -14.28 -2.43
C VAL A 84 -0.62 -14.22 -1.97
N MET A 85 -0.04 -15.36 -1.62
CA MET A 85 1.38 -15.44 -1.22
C MET A 85 2.32 -15.17 -2.38
N LYS A 86 2.01 -15.65 -3.59
CA LYS A 86 2.78 -15.31 -4.80
C LYS A 86 2.80 -13.80 -5.05
N ASP A 87 1.63 -13.12 -4.98
CA ASP A 87 1.55 -11.68 -5.12
C ASP A 87 2.47 -10.96 -4.12
N ARG A 88 2.50 -11.43 -2.85
CA ARG A 88 3.39 -10.89 -1.82
C ARG A 88 4.87 -11.14 -2.08
N GLN A 89 5.21 -12.31 -2.61
CA GLN A 89 6.59 -12.63 -2.98
C GLN A 89 7.07 -11.75 -4.13
N VAL A 90 6.24 -11.54 -5.15
CA VAL A 90 6.55 -10.62 -6.26
C VAL A 90 6.77 -9.20 -5.73
N ASP A 91 5.85 -8.70 -4.89
CA ASP A 91 6.00 -7.39 -4.24
C ASP A 91 7.33 -7.27 -3.49
N SER A 92 7.65 -8.27 -2.67
CA SER A 92 8.89 -8.27 -1.88
C SER A 92 10.14 -8.24 -2.77
N ARG A 93 10.17 -8.99 -3.88
CA ARG A 93 11.28 -8.97 -4.85
C ARG A 93 11.43 -7.60 -5.52
N LEU A 94 10.33 -6.98 -5.96
CA LEU A 94 10.36 -5.65 -6.58
C LEU A 94 10.85 -4.58 -5.61
N VAL A 95 10.44 -4.64 -4.35
CA VAL A 95 10.92 -3.74 -3.31
C VAL A 95 12.41 -3.93 -3.03
N THR A 96 12.86 -5.17 -2.90
CA THR A 96 14.28 -5.49 -2.73
C THR A 96 15.10 -4.92 -3.88
N ARG A 97 14.65 -5.15 -5.12
CA ARG A 97 15.29 -4.61 -6.33
C ARG A 97 15.35 -3.09 -6.31
N ALA A 98 14.26 -2.41 -5.96
CA ALA A 98 14.22 -0.95 -5.86
C ALA A 98 15.19 -0.42 -4.79
N ARG A 99 15.29 -1.07 -3.64
CA ARG A 99 16.24 -0.70 -2.57
C ARG A 99 17.69 -0.91 -2.97
N ILE A 100 18.00 -1.97 -3.72
CA ILE A 100 19.33 -2.20 -4.29
C ILE A 100 19.64 -1.10 -5.32
N SER A 101 18.71 -0.79 -6.22
CA SER A 101 18.84 0.31 -7.20
C SER A 101 19.09 1.66 -6.50
N ALA A 102 18.40 1.93 -5.40
CA ALA A 102 18.60 3.12 -4.58
C ALA A 102 19.91 3.12 -3.76
N GLY A 103 20.59 1.95 -3.66
CA GLY A 103 21.81 1.77 -2.85
C GLY A 103 21.57 1.79 -1.36
N THR A 104 20.39 1.42 -0.90
CA THR A 104 20.04 1.30 0.52
C THR A 104 20.00 -0.15 0.99
N LEU A 105 20.17 -1.08 0.08
CA LEU A 105 20.33 -2.49 0.36
C LEU A 105 21.53 -3.00 -0.42
N SER A 106 22.34 -3.87 0.20
CA SER A 106 23.46 -4.53 -0.44
C SER A 106 23.00 -5.46 -1.57
N GLY A 107 23.72 -5.45 -2.67
CA GLY A 107 23.41 -6.23 -3.86
C GLY A 107 23.77 -5.49 -5.14
N SER A 108 23.65 -6.17 -6.26
CA SER A 108 23.84 -5.60 -7.59
C SER A 108 22.57 -5.78 -8.43
N VAL A 109 22.23 -4.75 -9.17
CA VAL A 109 21.19 -4.76 -10.19
C VAL A 109 21.81 -4.17 -11.44
N GLU A 110 21.66 -4.83 -12.58
CA GLU A 110 22.11 -4.27 -13.84
C GLU A 110 21.43 -2.94 -14.12
N ALA A 111 22.13 -2.02 -14.80
CA ALA A 111 21.58 -0.70 -15.11
C ALA A 111 20.29 -0.81 -15.94
N SER A 112 20.23 -1.78 -16.86
CA SER A 112 19.04 -2.13 -17.65
C SER A 112 17.85 -2.55 -16.81
N ASP A 113 18.11 -3.07 -15.62
CA ASP A 113 17.12 -3.65 -14.72
C ASP A 113 16.83 -2.78 -13.50
N SER A 114 17.42 -1.57 -13.44
CA SER A 114 17.22 -0.66 -12.30
C SER A 114 15.77 -0.22 -12.15
N LEU A 115 15.26 -0.27 -10.91
CA LEU A 115 13.86 -0.06 -10.60
C LEU A 115 13.67 1.04 -9.56
N LEU A 116 12.78 1.97 -9.84
CA LEU A 116 12.18 2.86 -8.86
C LEU A 116 10.81 2.30 -8.46
N SER A 117 10.54 2.16 -7.18
CA SER A 117 9.22 1.72 -6.71
C SER A 117 8.61 2.77 -5.79
N ILE A 118 7.40 3.20 -6.13
CA ILE A 118 6.60 4.17 -5.37
C ILE A 118 5.30 3.49 -4.98
N VAL A 119 4.99 3.51 -3.67
CA VAL A 119 3.73 3.02 -3.11
C VAL A 119 2.94 4.23 -2.66
N ILE A 120 1.69 4.35 -3.09
CA ILE A 120 0.80 5.46 -2.73
C ILE A 120 -0.52 4.90 -2.24
N ASP A 121 -1.00 5.42 -1.13
CA ASP A 121 -2.30 5.07 -0.57
C ASP A 121 -2.86 6.20 0.28
N ALA A 122 -4.18 6.25 0.44
CA ALA A 122 -4.87 7.25 1.24
C ALA A 122 -5.33 6.69 2.58
N MET A 123 -5.06 7.42 3.65
CA MET A 123 -5.57 7.07 4.97
C MET A 123 -7.05 7.46 5.10
N ASP A 124 -7.79 6.72 5.93
CA ASP A 124 -9.18 7.03 6.27
C ASP A 124 -9.31 8.48 6.81
N GLY A 125 -10.02 9.32 6.06
CA GLY A 125 -10.18 10.76 6.33
C GLY A 125 -10.91 11.08 7.63
N ALA A 126 -11.73 10.15 8.15
CA ALA A 126 -12.41 10.34 9.43
C ALA A 126 -11.44 10.58 10.60
N LYS A 127 -10.14 10.24 10.44
CA LYS A 127 -9.11 10.49 11.45
C LYS A 127 -8.59 11.93 11.43
N PHE A 128 -8.84 12.69 10.36
CA PHE A 128 -8.28 14.01 10.10
C PHE A 128 -9.33 15.12 10.12
N ARG A 129 -10.43 14.93 10.84
CA ARG A 129 -11.38 16.01 11.07
C ARG A 129 -10.82 17.01 12.05
N CYS A 130 -10.82 18.28 11.66
CA CYS A 130 -10.24 19.38 12.42
C CYS A 130 -11.35 20.35 12.91
N PRO A 131 -11.31 20.85 14.15
CA PRO A 131 -10.41 20.45 15.24
C PRO A 131 -10.76 19.05 15.77
N ARG A 132 -9.75 18.36 16.26
CA ARG A 132 -9.92 17.09 16.97
C ARG A 132 -9.64 17.30 18.45
N ASN A 133 -10.62 17.02 19.27
CA ASN A 133 -10.50 17.08 20.72
C ASN A 133 -11.06 15.78 21.33
N ILE A 134 -10.28 15.12 22.16
CA ILE A 134 -10.70 13.87 22.81
C ILE A 134 -11.76 14.12 23.87
N SER A 135 -11.75 15.31 24.49
CA SER A 135 -12.66 15.71 25.58
C SER A 135 -13.63 16.81 25.17
N ALA A 136 -14.10 16.81 23.94
CA ALA A 136 -15.04 17.81 23.46
C ALA A 136 -16.34 17.80 24.29
N ALA A 137 -16.76 18.96 24.78
CA ALA A 137 -18.06 19.14 25.44
C ALA A 137 -19.18 18.67 24.50
N LYS A 138 -20.26 18.12 25.08
CA LYS A 138 -21.38 17.56 24.33
C LYS A 138 -21.96 18.56 23.30
N GLU A 139 -21.91 19.83 23.60
CA GLU A 139 -22.35 20.93 22.73
C GLU A 139 -21.55 21.04 21.42
N PHE A 140 -20.26 20.65 21.45
CA PHE A 140 -19.38 20.71 20.28
C PHE A 140 -19.32 19.41 19.49
N GLN A 141 -19.93 18.32 19.95
CA GLN A 141 -19.85 17.02 19.28
C GLN A 141 -20.54 17.02 17.91
N ASN A 142 -21.58 17.87 17.73
CA ASN A 142 -22.38 17.95 16.52
C ASN A 142 -21.91 19.08 15.56
N LEU A 143 -20.88 19.84 15.91
CA LEU A 143 -20.37 20.85 15.00
C LEU A 143 -19.72 20.19 13.77
N TRP A 144 -20.01 20.76 12.61
CA TRP A 144 -19.34 20.38 11.38
C TRP A 144 -17.84 20.65 11.51
N ARG A 145 -17.04 19.66 11.15
CA ARG A 145 -15.59 19.74 11.18
C ARG A 145 -15.05 19.41 9.80
N PRO A 146 -14.24 20.30 9.20
CA PRO A 146 -13.60 20.03 7.93
C PRO A 146 -12.73 18.78 8.02
N GLU A 147 -12.82 17.94 6.99
CA GLU A 147 -12.06 16.71 6.89
C GLU A 147 -10.89 16.94 5.93
N THR A 148 -9.66 16.92 6.46
CA THR A 148 -8.46 16.86 5.65
C THR A 148 -8.20 15.43 5.22
N SER A 149 -7.58 15.26 4.06
CA SER A 149 -7.14 13.95 3.59
C SER A 149 -5.66 13.77 3.87
N CYS A 150 -5.25 12.58 4.30
CA CYS A 150 -3.85 12.21 4.41
C CYS A 150 -3.54 11.12 3.38
N ILE A 151 -2.63 11.42 2.46
CA ILE A 151 -2.14 10.48 1.45
C ILE A 151 -0.66 10.24 1.73
N GLY A 152 -0.29 8.98 1.87
CA GLY A 152 1.10 8.58 2.06
C GLY A 152 1.74 8.15 0.74
N ALA A 153 3.01 8.49 0.54
CA ALA A 153 3.83 7.98 -0.54
C ALA A 153 5.15 7.45 0.01
N ILE A 154 5.47 6.21 -0.33
CA ILE A 154 6.74 5.57 0.02
C ILE A 154 7.54 5.37 -1.26
N ILE A 155 8.67 6.03 -1.37
CA ILE A 155 9.69 5.78 -2.37
C ILE A 155 10.67 4.78 -1.76
N GLU A 156 10.66 3.55 -2.22
CA GLU A 156 11.39 2.46 -1.59
C GLU A 156 12.89 2.73 -1.46
N GLY A 157 13.36 2.69 -0.23
CA GLY A 157 14.75 2.97 0.14
C GLY A 157 15.15 4.45 0.16
N LEU A 158 14.26 5.39 -0.16
CA LEU A 158 14.61 6.80 -0.26
C LEU A 158 13.78 7.69 0.67
N HIS A 159 12.49 7.79 0.43
CA HIS A 159 11.62 8.73 1.11
C HIS A 159 10.31 8.09 1.56
N GLU A 160 9.77 8.67 2.60
CA GLU A 160 8.42 8.44 3.08
C GLU A 160 7.78 9.80 3.34
N THR A 161 6.75 10.13 2.58
CA THR A 161 6.11 11.44 2.65
C THR A 161 4.63 11.29 2.92
N TYR A 162 4.10 12.06 3.86
CA TYR A 162 2.68 12.16 4.13
C TYR A 162 2.18 13.52 3.70
N TYR A 163 1.18 13.51 2.82
CA TYR A 163 0.57 14.72 2.25
C TYR A 163 -0.76 14.95 2.92
N LEU A 164 -0.90 16.06 3.66
CA LEU A 164 -2.18 16.54 4.12
C LEU A 164 -2.79 17.44 3.03
N CYS A 165 -3.92 17.00 2.49
CA CYS A 165 -4.66 17.76 1.49
C CYS A 165 -5.72 18.62 2.19
N ASP A 166 -5.86 19.86 1.74
CA ASP A 166 -6.88 20.76 2.28
C ASP A 166 -8.30 20.21 2.06
N PRO A 167 -9.28 20.57 2.90
CA PRO A 167 -10.62 19.99 2.87
C PRO A 167 -11.39 20.17 1.57
N ASP A 168 -11.06 21.18 0.78
CA ASP A 168 -11.62 21.47 -0.54
C ASP A 168 -11.01 20.65 -1.67
N LEU A 169 -9.89 19.99 -1.41
CA LEU A 169 -9.26 19.08 -2.38
C LEU A 169 -9.87 17.68 -2.26
N SER A 170 -10.60 17.28 -3.30
CA SER A 170 -11.09 15.91 -3.39
C SER A 170 -9.96 14.92 -3.63
N LYS A 171 -10.04 13.74 -3.03
CA LYS A 171 -9.15 12.60 -3.32
C LYS A 171 -9.44 12.08 -4.73
N ASN A 172 -8.79 12.65 -5.72
CA ASN A 172 -8.98 12.29 -7.12
C ASN A 172 -7.64 11.99 -7.81
N ALA A 173 -7.71 11.63 -9.07
CA ALA A 173 -6.56 11.33 -9.89
C ALA A 173 -5.57 12.51 -10.01
N ASP A 174 -6.05 13.75 -10.02
CA ASP A 174 -5.21 14.93 -10.14
C ASP A 174 -4.27 15.08 -8.94
N VAL A 175 -4.80 14.86 -7.73
CA VAL A 175 -3.99 14.84 -6.50
C VAL A 175 -2.99 13.69 -6.51
N HIS A 176 -3.40 12.48 -6.91
CA HIS A 176 -2.50 11.34 -6.97
C HIS A 176 -1.37 11.54 -7.99
N VAL A 177 -1.67 12.05 -9.17
CA VAL A 177 -0.66 12.35 -10.19
C VAL A 177 0.31 13.45 -9.71
N SER A 178 -0.19 14.47 -9.01
CA SER A 178 0.66 15.51 -8.39
C SER A 178 1.62 14.91 -7.36
N ILE A 179 1.15 13.98 -6.52
CA ILE A 179 1.98 13.27 -5.53
C ILE A 179 3.01 12.38 -6.23
N ILE A 180 2.62 11.68 -7.31
CA ILE A 180 3.57 10.89 -8.12
C ILE A 180 4.66 11.81 -8.68
N GLY A 181 4.30 12.93 -9.29
CA GLY A 181 5.24 13.92 -9.84
C GLY A 181 6.23 14.42 -8.77
N HIS A 182 5.72 14.83 -7.61
CA HIS A 182 6.55 15.27 -6.50
C HIS A 182 7.47 14.14 -5.98
N SER A 183 6.96 12.91 -5.92
CA SER A 183 7.75 11.75 -5.52
C SER A 183 8.88 11.45 -6.52
N LEU A 184 8.63 11.64 -7.82
CA LEU A 184 9.64 11.48 -8.87
C LEU A 184 10.76 12.55 -8.75
N GLU A 185 10.41 13.80 -8.45
CA GLU A 185 11.40 14.86 -8.22
C GLU A 185 12.26 14.59 -6.99
N LYS A 186 11.66 14.14 -5.89
CA LYS A 186 12.41 13.71 -4.69
C LYS A 186 13.35 12.54 -5.00
N ALA A 187 12.85 11.53 -5.72
CA ALA A 187 13.68 10.40 -6.15
C ALA A 187 14.86 10.86 -6.98
N LYS A 188 14.63 11.70 -8.02
CA LYS A 188 15.66 12.24 -8.89
C LYS A 188 16.74 12.98 -8.12
N SER A 189 16.34 13.85 -7.20
CA SER A 189 17.25 14.59 -6.32
C SER A 189 18.10 13.65 -5.46
N SER A 190 17.49 12.59 -4.92
CA SER A 190 18.17 11.61 -4.08
C SER A 190 19.15 10.74 -4.86
N PHE A 191 18.81 10.30 -6.08
CA PHE A 191 19.72 9.55 -6.93
C PHE A 191 20.91 10.43 -7.33
N ARG A 192 20.66 11.69 -7.70
CA ARG A 192 21.71 12.67 -8.01
C ARG A 192 22.64 12.90 -6.82
N ALA A 193 22.09 13.13 -5.63
CA ALA A 193 22.90 13.33 -4.41
C ALA A 193 23.77 12.13 -4.04
N ARG A 194 23.36 10.92 -4.44
CA ARG A 194 24.11 9.67 -4.22
C ARG A 194 25.05 9.32 -5.37
N GLY A 195 25.14 10.15 -6.41
CA GLY A 195 25.95 9.88 -7.61
C GLY A 195 25.50 8.61 -8.38
N LYS A 196 24.21 8.24 -8.26
CA LYS A 196 23.65 7.07 -8.92
C LYS A 196 22.85 7.44 -10.15
N PRO A 197 22.87 6.61 -11.22
CA PRO A 197 22.00 6.82 -12.35
C PRO A 197 20.54 6.67 -11.93
N PHE A 198 19.66 7.47 -12.56
CA PHE A 198 18.23 7.34 -12.32
C PHE A 198 17.70 6.02 -12.89
N PRO A 199 16.82 5.31 -12.20
CA PRO A 199 16.33 4.00 -12.64
C PRO A 199 15.58 4.04 -13.96
N ARG A 200 15.74 2.97 -14.76
CA ARG A 200 15.09 2.84 -16.07
C ARG A 200 13.65 2.36 -16.02
N HIS A 201 13.25 1.71 -14.92
CA HIS A 201 11.91 1.18 -14.74
C HIS A 201 11.23 1.84 -13.54
N LEU A 202 9.93 2.11 -13.67
CA LEU A 202 9.10 2.63 -12.60
C LEU A 202 8.00 1.62 -12.24
N ARG A 203 7.87 1.32 -10.97
CA ARG A 203 6.71 0.64 -10.41
C ARG A 203 5.89 1.62 -9.59
N LEU A 204 4.62 1.76 -9.93
CA LEU A 204 3.62 2.47 -9.13
C LEU A 204 2.71 1.44 -8.48
N HIS A 205 2.70 1.39 -7.16
CA HIS A 205 1.80 0.53 -6.40
C HIS A 205 0.73 1.39 -5.74
N THR A 206 -0.53 1.17 -6.11
CA THR A 206 -1.67 1.94 -5.63
C THR A 206 -2.75 1.02 -5.08
N ASP A 207 -3.71 1.57 -4.34
CA ASP A 207 -4.92 0.84 -3.99
C ASP A 207 -5.79 0.57 -5.23
N ASN A 208 -6.73 -0.38 -5.08
CA ASN A 208 -7.70 -0.74 -6.11
C ASN A 208 -8.82 0.30 -6.34
N ALA A 209 -8.77 1.46 -5.68
CA ALA A 209 -9.75 2.52 -5.84
C ALA A 209 -9.70 3.13 -7.25
N ALA A 210 -10.82 3.02 -7.99
CA ALA A 210 -10.88 3.53 -9.36
C ALA A 210 -10.69 5.05 -9.44
N ALA A 211 -11.15 5.78 -8.43
CA ALA A 211 -11.00 7.24 -8.39
C ALA A 211 -9.54 7.69 -8.16
N GLU A 212 -8.73 6.88 -7.52
CA GLU A 212 -7.40 7.26 -7.01
C GLU A 212 -6.27 6.68 -7.88
N GLY A 213 -6.16 5.37 -7.97
CA GLY A 213 -5.03 4.72 -8.65
C GLY A 213 -5.37 4.02 -9.96
N LYS A 214 -6.64 3.65 -10.14
CA LYS A 214 -7.09 2.80 -11.24
C LYS A 214 -7.93 3.60 -12.26
N ASN A 215 -7.34 4.66 -12.78
CA ASN A 215 -8.05 5.56 -13.68
C ASN A 215 -7.21 5.96 -14.90
N GLN A 216 -7.90 6.52 -15.91
CA GLN A 216 -7.29 6.93 -17.17
C GLN A 216 -6.17 7.97 -16.99
N THR A 217 -6.29 8.88 -16.02
CA THR A 217 -5.30 9.95 -15.80
C THR A 217 -3.95 9.39 -15.36
N VAL A 218 -3.96 8.39 -14.45
CA VAL A 218 -2.73 7.71 -14.02
C VAL A 218 -2.13 6.88 -15.16
N MET A 219 -2.97 6.26 -15.98
CA MET A 219 -2.52 5.52 -17.17
C MET A 219 -1.89 6.47 -18.21
N CYS A 220 -2.49 7.65 -18.45
CA CYS A 220 -1.92 8.67 -19.32
C CYS A 220 -0.57 9.19 -18.79
N LEU A 221 -0.44 9.37 -17.46
CA LEU A 221 0.85 9.70 -16.85
C LEU A 221 1.89 8.62 -17.16
N ALA A 222 1.56 7.34 -16.96
CA ALA A 222 2.48 6.24 -17.21
C ALA A 222 2.93 6.22 -18.68
N ALA A 223 2.00 6.34 -19.61
CA ALA A 223 2.29 6.43 -21.04
C ALA A 223 3.16 7.65 -21.38
N TRP A 224 2.85 8.80 -20.80
CA TRP A 224 3.60 10.05 -21.01
C TRP A 224 5.05 9.92 -20.49
N LEU A 225 5.26 9.31 -19.33
CA LEU A 225 6.60 9.08 -18.76
C LEU A 225 7.46 8.20 -19.68
N CYS A 226 6.87 7.16 -20.29
CA CYS A 226 7.56 6.31 -21.25
C CYS A 226 7.80 7.06 -22.58
N HIS A 227 6.80 7.76 -23.11
CA HIS A 227 6.94 8.56 -24.33
C HIS A 227 8.03 9.63 -24.21
N ARG A 228 8.16 10.26 -23.06
CA ARG A 228 9.22 11.22 -22.75
C ARG A 228 10.58 10.58 -22.45
N GLN A 229 10.69 9.25 -22.56
CA GLN A 229 11.90 8.48 -22.30
C GLN A 229 12.48 8.70 -20.90
N LEU A 230 11.61 9.06 -19.93
CA LEU A 230 12.01 9.16 -18.52
C LEU A 230 12.15 7.79 -17.89
N PHE A 231 11.37 6.83 -18.38
CA PHE A 231 11.45 5.42 -18.04
C PHE A 231 11.26 4.56 -19.29
N ASP A 232 11.94 3.42 -19.34
CA ASP A 232 11.75 2.43 -20.40
C ASP A 232 10.40 1.71 -20.23
N SER A 233 9.98 1.51 -18.98
CA SER A 233 8.68 0.94 -18.67
C SER A 233 8.12 1.49 -17.35
N VAL A 234 6.79 1.57 -17.27
CA VAL A 234 6.04 1.88 -16.06
C VAL A 234 5.06 0.75 -15.78
N VAL A 235 5.16 0.13 -14.60
CA VAL A 235 4.30 -0.98 -14.18
C VAL A 235 3.37 -0.50 -13.07
N LEU A 236 2.07 -0.61 -13.28
CA LEU A 236 1.05 -0.35 -12.26
C LEU A 236 0.74 -1.67 -11.56
N THR A 237 0.91 -1.71 -10.25
CA THR A 237 0.67 -2.91 -9.43
C THR A 237 -0.36 -2.63 -8.35
N GLN A 238 -1.16 -3.64 -8.05
CA GLN A 238 -2.19 -3.58 -7.01
C GLN A 238 -2.30 -4.96 -6.37
N PHE A 239 -2.59 -5.01 -5.06
CA PHE A 239 -2.91 -6.28 -4.43
C PHE A 239 -4.37 -6.68 -4.67
N ARG A 240 -4.67 -7.96 -4.56
CA ARG A 240 -6.03 -8.50 -4.64
C ARG A 240 -6.94 -7.87 -3.60
N VAL A 241 -8.17 -7.56 -4.00
CA VAL A 241 -9.18 -6.98 -3.10
C VAL A 241 -9.37 -7.83 -1.84
N GLY A 242 -9.33 -7.18 -0.68
CA GLY A 242 -9.38 -7.83 0.62
C GLY A 242 -8.06 -8.43 1.12
N HIS A 243 -6.99 -8.35 0.31
CA HIS A 243 -5.61 -8.66 0.67
C HIS A 243 -4.66 -7.47 0.42
N THR A 244 -5.22 -6.27 0.35
CA THR A 244 -4.53 -5.02 -0.03
C THR A 244 -3.54 -4.51 0.99
N HIS A 245 -3.56 -4.99 2.24
CA HIS A 245 -2.67 -4.46 3.28
C HIS A 245 -1.21 -4.41 2.84
N SER A 246 -0.75 -3.21 2.63
CA SER A 246 0.59 -2.87 2.21
C SER A 246 1.44 -2.34 3.37
N ARG A 247 2.68 -1.96 3.08
CA ARG A 247 3.56 -1.32 4.07
C ARG A 247 3.04 0.03 4.52
N ILE A 248 2.38 0.75 3.63
CA ILE A 248 1.83 2.07 3.93
C ILE A 248 0.68 1.97 4.94
N ASP A 249 -0.15 0.91 4.91
CA ASP A 249 -1.17 0.66 5.92
C ASP A 249 -0.58 0.45 7.32
N GLN A 250 0.59 -0.19 7.41
CA GLN A 250 1.30 -0.34 8.67
C GLN A 250 1.71 1.02 9.21
N ARG A 251 2.19 1.91 8.33
CA ARG A 251 2.57 3.29 8.69
C ARG A 251 1.36 4.11 9.09
N PHE A 252 0.23 3.96 8.41
CA PHE A 252 -1.03 4.58 8.82
C PHE A 252 -1.50 4.12 10.20
N SER A 253 -1.20 2.90 10.58
CA SER A 253 -1.47 2.42 11.94
C SER A 253 -0.60 3.13 12.98
N GLU A 254 0.65 3.44 12.67
CA GLU A 254 1.55 4.21 13.54
C GLU A 254 1.08 5.68 13.63
N ILE A 255 0.76 6.31 12.50
CA ILE A 255 0.19 7.65 12.49
C ILE A 255 -1.08 7.71 13.34
N ARG A 256 -2.00 6.75 13.17
CA ARG A 256 -3.19 6.65 14.00
C ARG A 256 -2.87 6.57 15.48
N PHE A 257 -1.86 5.81 15.85
CA PHE A 257 -1.41 5.71 17.24
C PHE A 257 -0.88 7.06 17.72
N CYS A 258 0.02 7.72 16.99
CA CYS A 258 0.54 9.05 17.34
C CYS A 258 -0.58 10.07 17.53
N LEU A 259 -1.51 10.15 16.56
CA LEU A 259 -2.65 11.07 16.66
C LEU A 259 -3.58 10.74 17.84
N SER A 260 -3.62 9.50 18.30
CA SER A 260 -4.43 9.10 19.46
C SER A 260 -3.81 9.53 20.81
N GLN A 261 -2.53 9.85 20.84
CA GLN A 261 -1.84 10.35 22.02
C GLN A 261 -2.01 11.87 22.17
N CYS A 262 -2.41 12.58 21.14
CA CYS A 262 -2.62 14.02 21.19
C CYS A 262 -3.98 14.34 21.79
N SER A 263 -4.01 15.17 22.82
CA SER A 263 -5.25 15.60 23.47
C SER A 263 -6.09 16.52 22.58
N VAL A 264 -5.44 17.42 21.86
CA VAL A 264 -6.06 18.39 20.96
C VAL A 264 -5.24 18.53 19.69
N LEU A 265 -5.90 18.54 18.53
CA LEU A 265 -5.33 18.84 17.23
C LEU A 265 -6.22 19.89 16.56
N GLU A 266 -5.82 21.15 16.64
CA GLU A 266 -6.66 22.29 16.27
C GLU A 266 -6.60 22.65 14.79
N SER A 267 -5.48 22.34 14.13
CA SER A 267 -5.23 22.77 12.76
C SER A 267 -4.54 21.65 11.93
N PRO A 268 -4.53 21.74 10.60
CA PRO A 268 -3.74 20.85 9.76
C PRO A 268 -2.25 20.84 10.14
N GLU A 269 -1.70 21.98 10.56
CA GLU A 269 -0.31 22.09 11.01
C GLU A 269 -0.07 21.27 12.29
N ALA A 270 -1.02 21.28 13.23
CA ALA A 270 -0.94 20.44 14.43
C ALA A 270 -0.90 18.94 14.08
N PHE A 271 -1.68 18.51 13.07
CA PHE A 271 -1.59 17.12 12.56
C PHE A 271 -0.23 16.84 11.93
N MET A 272 0.30 17.78 11.13
CA MET A 272 1.61 17.61 10.48
C MET A 272 2.72 17.47 11.53
N ASN A 273 2.72 18.31 12.55
CA ASN A 273 3.70 18.27 13.63
C ASN A 273 3.58 16.95 14.42
N ALA A 274 2.38 16.54 14.79
CA ALA A 274 2.15 15.29 15.49
C ALA A 274 2.66 14.06 14.70
N ILE A 275 2.50 14.06 13.38
CA ILE A 275 3.02 12.99 12.52
C ILE A 275 4.56 13.07 12.44
N SER A 276 5.12 14.27 12.23
CA SER A 276 6.57 14.48 12.09
C SER A 276 7.33 14.11 13.36
N GLU A 277 6.76 14.40 14.52
CA GLU A 277 7.39 14.13 15.82
C GLU A 277 7.16 12.69 16.29
N GLY A 278 5.96 12.14 16.01
CA GLY A 278 5.56 10.84 16.54
C GLY A 278 5.93 9.65 15.68
N VAL A 279 6.15 9.84 14.38
CA VAL A 279 6.46 8.75 13.44
C VAL A 279 7.96 8.68 13.18
N GLN A 280 8.57 7.56 13.51
CA GLN A 280 10.00 7.38 13.29
C GLN A 280 10.29 6.91 11.85
N PRO A 281 11.33 7.43 11.19
CA PRO A 281 11.78 6.92 9.90
C PRO A 281 12.12 5.43 9.97
N ARG A 282 11.83 4.68 8.91
CA ARG A 282 12.19 3.26 8.79
C ARG A 282 13.13 3.04 7.61
N ASP A 283 13.95 2.00 7.71
CA ASP A 283 14.80 1.55 6.60
C ASP A 283 15.68 2.65 5.99
N SER A 284 16.21 3.57 6.83
CA SER A 284 17.02 4.74 6.40
C SER A 284 16.32 5.69 5.43
N ARG A 285 14.98 5.65 5.35
CA ARG A 285 14.20 6.60 4.55
C ARG A 285 14.14 7.96 5.24
N GLN A 286 14.10 9.00 4.44
CA GLN A 286 13.80 10.35 4.94
C GLN A 286 12.30 10.52 5.08
N LEU A 287 11.84 10.90 6.28
CA LEU A 287 10.45 11.20 6.56
C LEU A 287 10.17 12.68 6.31
N SER A 288 9.08 12.98 5.64
CA SER A 288 8.56 14.34 5.53
C SER A 288 7.03 14.35 5.61
N VAL A 289 6.48 15.46 6.11
CA VAL A 289 5.04 15.73 6.11
C VAL A 289 4.82 17.04 5.40
N GLU A 290 3.93 17.07 4.44
CA GLU A 290 3.74 18.21 3.54
C GLU A 290 2.25 18.51 3.37
N ARG A 291 1.94 19.77 3.06
CA ARG A 291 0.57 20.21 2.81
C ARG A 291 0.34 20.43 1.33
N ILE A 292 -0.72 19.87 0.80
CA ILE A 292 -1.20 20.13 -0.56
C ILE A 292 -2.41 21.05 -0.48
N ARG A 293 -2.26 22.27 -1.03
CA ARG A 293 -3.32 23.28 -1.08
C ARG A 293 -4.01 23.34 -2.43
N ALA A 294 -3.35 22.88 -3.49
CA ALA A 294 -3.88 22.85 -4.84
C ALA A 294 -3.27 21.69 -5.63
N ALA A 295 -4.03 21.14 -6.55
CA ALA A 295 -3.54 20.18 -7.53
C ALA A 295 -3.96 20.65 -8.93
N PRO A 296 -3.04 20.70 -9.90
CA PRO A 296 -3.38 21.06 -11.27
C PRO A 296 -4.28 19.98 -11.89
N SER A 297 -5.17 20.40 -12.81
CA SER A 297 -6.02 19.44 -13.51
C SER A 297 -5.22 18.65 -14.55
N MET A 298 -4.73 17.50 -14.16
CA MET A 298 -3.95 16.60 -15.00
C MET A 298 -4.80 16.02 -16.14
N LYS A 299 -6.10 15.83 -15.90
CA LYS A 299 -7.04 15.43 -16.95
C LYS A 299 -7.05 16.44 -18.10
N LYS A 300 -7.14 17.74 -17.82
CA LYS A 300 -7.08 18.80 -18.84
C LYS A 300 -5.70 18.84 -19.49
N PHE A 301 -4.63 18.68 -18.74
CA PHE A 301 -3.27 18.64 -19.25
C PHE A 301 -3.09 17.53 -20.30
N PHE A 302 -3.51 16.30 -20.00
CA PHE A 302 -3.40 15.18 -20.94
C PHE A 302 -4.33 15.33 -22.14
N GLN A 303 -5.51 15.90 -21.97
CA GLN A 303 -6.40 16.24 -23.09
C GLN A 303 -5.77 17.24 -24.05
N HIS A 304 -5.05 18.23 -23.52
CA HIS A 304 -4.36 19.27 -24.31
C HIS A 304 -3.15 18.73 -25.08
N LEU A 305 -2.51 17.70 -24.57
CA LEU A 305 -1.37 17.05 -25.24
C LEU A 305 -1.78 16.09 -26.33
N GLU A 306 -3.11 15.97 -26.61
CA GLU A 306 -3.64 14.96 -27.54
C GLU A 306 -3.01 13.57 -27.32
N VAL A 307 -2.76 13.22 -26.07
CA VAL A 307 -2.38 11.87 -25.72
C VAL A 307 -3.60 10.99 -25.95
N THR A 308 -3.94 10.86 -27.24
CA THR A 308 -4.85 9.85 -27.68
C THR A 308 -4.12 8.54 -27.50
N THR A 309 -4.67 7.67 -26.71
CA THR A 309 -4.26 6.27 -26.56
C THR A 309 -4.56 5.49 -27.86
N SER A 310 -4.27 6.08 -29.00
CA SER A 310 -4.42 5.44 -30.33
C SER A 310 -3.31 4.44 -30.65
N GLY A 311 -2.36 4.25 -29.77
CA GLY A 311 -1.35 3.20 -29.89
C GLY A 311 -1.56 2.16 -28.81
N HIS A 312 -2.19 1.05 -29.12
CA HIS A 312 -2.16 -0.25 -28.43
C HIS A 312 -2.01 -0.23 -26.89
N VAL A 313 -2.95 0.41 -26.20
CA VAL A 313 -3.24 0.04 -24.81
C VAL A 313 -4.04 -1.25 -24.88
N GLN A 314 -3.38 -2.39 -24.94
CA GLN A 314 -4.04 -3.65 -24.65
C GLN A 314 -4.37 -3.66 -23.16
N THR A 315 -5.52 -3.06 -22.82
CA THR A 315 -6.12 -3.26 -21.50
C THR A 315 -6.67 -4.68 -21.46
N HIS A 316 -5.84 -5.63 -21.12
CA HIS A 316 -6.30 -6.94 -20.70
C HIS A 316 -6.91 -6.83 -19.30
N TRP A 317 -8.01 -6.09 -19.19
CA TRP A 317 -8.95 -6.16 -18.09
C TRP A 317 -9.82 -7.43 -18.24
N GLN A 318 -9.19 -8.57 -18.43
CA GLN A 318 -9.90 -9.82 -18.25
C GLN A 318 -9.76 -10.24 -16.80
N THR A 319 -10.88 -10.22 -16.09
CA THR A 319 -11.17 -10.98 -14.86
C THR A 319 -10.97 -12.49 -15.06
N LYS A 320 -9.90 -12.92 -15.68
CA LYS A 320 -9.49 -14.30 -15.78
C LYS A 320 -8.22 -14.48 -14.97
N ARG A 321 -8.41 -15.23 -13.89
CA ARG A 321 -7.43 -16.10 -13.21
C ARG A 321 -6.03 -16.03 -13.84
N HIS A 322 -5.06 -15.70 -12.98
CA HIS A 322 -3.61 -15.84 -13.15
C HIS A 322 -2.82 -14.66 -13.71
N GLU A 323 -1.79 -14.32 -12.89
CA GLU A 323 -0.50 -13.78 -13.27
C GLU A 323 -0.54 -12.69 -14.34
N GLU A 324 -0.77 -11.43 -13.92
CA GLU A 324 -0.34 -10.35 -14.79
C GLU A 324 0.04 -9.13 -13.95
N ALA A 325 1.34 -8.98 -13.76
CA ALA A 325 1.89 -7.64 -13.79
C ALA A 325 1.52 -7.11 -15.19
N VAL A 326 0.67 -6.10 -15.24
CA VAL A 326 0.28 -5.49 -16.51
C VAL A 326 1.49 -4.75 -17.02
N HIS A 327 2.23 -5.36 -17.95
CA HIS A 327 3.28 -4.71 -18.69
C HIS A 327 2.63 -3.71 -19.65
N PHE A 328 2.73 -2.43 -19.35
CA PHE A 328 2.44 -1.38 -20.29
C PHE A 328 3.73 -0.99 -21.00
N PHE A 329 3.76 -1.26 -22.28
CA PHE A 329 4.74 -0.83 -23.28
C PHE A 329 6.16 -1.41 -23.20
N SER A 330 6.46 -2.28 -24.09
CA SER A 330 7.74 -2.42 -24.77
C SER A 330 7.71 -1.60 -26.06
#